data_a46f3eb9b6792103677b355d4592f96f
#
_entry.id   a46f3eb9b6792103677b355d4592f96f
#
_cell.length_a   1.000
_cell.length_b   1.000
_cell.length_c   1.000
_cell.angle_alpha   90.00
_cell.angle_beta   90.00
_cell.angle_gamma   90.00
#
_symmetry.space_group_name_H-M   'P 1'
#
loop_
_entity.id
_entity.type
_entity.pdbx_description
1 polymer ?
#
loop_
_entity_poly.entity_id
_entity_poly.type
_entity_poly.pdbx_seq_one_letter_code
_entity_poly.pdbx_strand_id
1 'polypeptide(L)'
;YKLTRKDFGNDPLLDTLVALKKTLAELGLELYIVGAGARDICMKVLKSPPPMRGTTDIDIAIALDNWDMFDLVSQRLQSNYFKKDLWAKQKFFYKGPNGVNDYEVDVVPFGKLANNEVIGWPPEGNPEMSVRCFTDVMSVAEKVRIDDIVEFLIAPLSGQFLIKLDTWIDRHAKTNKDAYDMFYLANNFYWTNIIDKFPPPE
;
A
#
# COMPACT_ATOMS: atom_id res chain seq x y z
N TYR A 1 10.03 -1.00 -11.75
CA TYR A 1 10.98 -0.12 -11.05
C TYR A 1 12.10 -0.91 -10.40
N LYS A 2 13.29 -0.29 -10.25
CA LYS A 2 14.44 -0.88 -9.56
C LYS A 2 14.93 0.07 -8.47
N LEU A 3 15.12 -0.48 -7.28
CA LEU A 3 15.67 0.19 -6.11
C LEU A 3 16.78 -0.68 -5.51
N THR A 4 17.55 -0.11 -4.61
CA THR A 4 18.59 -0.78 -3.87
C THR A 4 18.33 -0.70 -2.36
N ARG A 5 18.92 -1.59 -1.58
CA ARG A 5 18.87 -1.52 -0.12
C ARG A 5 19.30 -0.16 0.42
N LYS A 6 20.25 0.51 -0.25
CA LYS A 6 20.75 1.82 0.16
C LYS A 6 19.67 2.90 0.14
N ASP A 7 18.65 2.74 -0.73
CA ASP A 7 17.55 3.69 -0.84
C ASP A 7 16.64 3.68 0.40
N PHE A 8 16.72 2.64 1.23
CA PHE A 8 15.94 2.49 2.47
C PHE A 8 16.76 2.79 3.74
N GLY A 9 18.09 2.82 3.64
CA GLY A 9 18.96 3.06 4.80
C GLY A 9 18.71 2.05 5.92
N ASN A 10 18.43 2.57 7.13
CA ASN A 10 18.07 1.78 8.31
C ASN A 10 16.56 1.72 8.55
N ASP A 11 15.74 2.08 7.57
CA ASP A 11 14.28 2.03 7.69
C ASP A 11 13.84 0.56 7.79
N PRO A 12 13.04 0.18 8.80
CA PRO A 12 12.50 -1.17 8.94
C PRO A 12 11.51 -1.55 7.84
N LEU A 13 11.15 -0.64 6.95
CA LEU A 13 10.25 -0.89 5.82
C LEU A 13 10.74 -2.05 4.94
N LEU A 14 12.04 -2.10 4.62
CA LEU A 14 12.55 -3.19 3.76
C LEU A 14 12.38 -4.56 4.40
N ASP A 15 12.71 -4.70 5.68
CA ASP A 15 12.53 -5.97 6.40
C ASP A 15 11.05 -6.34 6.51
N THR A 16 10.18 -5.35 6.69
CA THR A 16 8.72 -5.51 6.70
C THR A 16 8.22 -6.02 5.34
N LEU A 17 8.67 -5.42 4.23
CA LEU A 17 8.29 -5.85 2.86
C LEU A 17 8.75 -7.28 2.57
N VAL A 18 9.95 -7.65 2.99
CA VAL A 18 10.46 -9.03 2.85
C VAL A 18 9.57 -10.02 3.62
N ALA A 19 9.23 -9.69 4.87
CA ALA A 19 8.38 -10.54 5.70
C ALA A 19 6.96 -10.67 5.14
N LEU A 20 6.37 -9.56 4.64
CA LEU A 20 5.06 -9.56 3.99
C LEU A 20 5.06 -10.43 2.72
N LYS A 21 6.04 -10.20 1.81
CA LYS A 21 6.12 -10.98 0.56
C LYS A 21 6.26 -12.47 0.83
N LYS A 22 7.14 -12.84 1.78
CA LYS A 22 7.30 -14.24 2.19
C LYS A 22 5.99 -14.82 2.70
N THR A 23 5.34 -14.14 3.63
CA THR A 23 4.09 -14.60 4.26
C THR A 23 2.97 -14.79 3.24
N LEU A 24 2.78 -13.83 2.34
CA LEU A 24 1.73 -13.89 1.32
C LEU A 24 2.03 -14.95 0.25
N ALA A 25 3.30 -15.11 -0.14
CA ALA A 25 3.71 -16.14 -1.09
C ALA A 25 3.44 -17.56 -0.59
N GLU A 26 3.55 -17.83 0.72
CA GLU A 26 3.18 -19.11 1.34
C GLU A 26 1.69 -19.45 1.15
N LEU A 27 0.85 -18.44 0.93
CA LEU A 27 -0.59 -18.58 0.69
C LEU A 27 -0.97 -18.42 -0.79
N GLY A 28 0.00 -18.29 -1.69
CA GLY A 28 -0.23 -18.06 -3.12
C GLY A 28 -0.80 -16.67 -3.44
N LEU A 29 -0.63 -15.70 -2.53
CA LEU A 29 -1.14 -14.35 -2.69
C LEU A 29 -0.06 -13.39 -3.17
N GLU A 30 -0.45 -12.42 -3.99
CA GLU A 30 0.41 -11.32 -4.40
C GLU A 30 0.41 -10.19 -3.37
N LEU A 31 1.57 -9.54 -3.23
CA LEU A 31 1.75 -8.34 -2.42
C LEU A 31 1.59 -7.10 -3.31
N TYR A 32 0.52 -6.34 -3.10
CA TYR A 32 0.31 -5.04 -3.71
C TYR A 32 0.53 -3.94 -2.69
N ILE A 33 1.41 -2.99 -2.97
CA ILE A 33 1.60 -1.80 -2.14
C ILE A 33 0.70 -0.69 -2.67
N VAL A 34 -0.02 -0.05 -1.76
CA VAL A 34 -0.95 1.06 -2.03
C VAL A 34 -0.68 2.23 -1.09
N GLY A 35 -1.54 3.23 -1.09
CA GLY A 35 -1.51 4.32 -0.12
C GLY A 35 -0.29 5.23 -0.22
N ALA A 36 0.06 5.88 0.89
CA ALA A 36 1.15 6.84 0.95
C ALA A 36 2.52 6.18 0.80
N GLY A 37 2.69 4.95 1.28
CA GLY A 37 3.92 4.18 1.09
C GLY A 37 4.21 3.89 -0.37
N ALA A 38 3.18 3.54 -1.16
CA ALA A 38 3.31 3.36 -2.61
C ALA A 38 3.76 4.64 -3.30
N ARG A 39 3.13 5.78 -2.95
CA ARG A 39 3.51 7.10 -3.46
C ARG A 39 4.99 7.38 -3.20
N ASP A 40 5.43 7.19 -1.97
CA ASP A 40 6.80 7.53 -1.55
C ASP A 40 7.84 6.63 -2.24
N ILE A 41 7.54 5.35 -2.44
CA ILE A 41 8.37 4.42 -3.21
C ILE A 41 8.46 4.86 -4.68
N CYS A 42 7.33 5.14 -5.34
CA CYS A 42 7.33 5.59 -6.74
C CYS A 42 8.10 6.90 -6.91
N MET A 43 7.87 7.89 -6.04
CA MET A 43 8.53 9.18 -6.13
C MET A 43 10.03 9.10 -5.85
N LYS A 44 10.45 8.19 -4.98
CA LYS A 44 11.88 7.90 -4.78
C LYS A 44 12.53 7.34 -6.04
N VAL A 45 11.89 6.39 -6.72
CA VAL A 45 12.36 5.85 -8.02
C VAL A 45 12.49 6.96 -9.06
N LEU A 46 11.51 7.86 -9.12
CA LEU A 46 11.45 8.94 -10.08
C LEU A 46 12.31 10.16 -9.68
N LYS A 47 13.02 10.09 -8.55
CA LYS A 47 13.87 11.15 -8.02
C LYS A 47 13.11 12.47 -7.79
N SER A 48 11.83 12.37 -7.48
CA SER A 48 11.01 13.52 -7.10
C SER A 48 11.42 14.05 -5.71
N PRO A 49 11.21 15.35 -5.43
CA PRO A 49 11.35 15.87 -4.08
C PRO A 49 10.47 15.07 -3.10
N PRO A 50 10.93 14.86 -1.86
CA PRO A 50 10.13 14.13 -0.86
C PRO A 50 8.82 14.89 -0.59
N PRO A 51 7.75 14.18 -0.23
CA PRO A 51 6.51 14.83 0.14
C PRO A 51 6.69 15.65 1.43
N MET A 52 5.88 16.70 1.57
CA MET A 52 5.87 17.53 2.80
C MET A 52 5.47 16.71 4.04
N ARG A 53 4.74 15.62 3.83
CA ARG A 53 4.32 14.69 4.86
C ARG A 53 4.80 13.28 4.51
N GLY A 54 5.77 12.78 5.27
CA GLY A 54 6.17 11.37 5.22
C GLY A 54 5.10 10.46 5.81
N THR A 55 5.21 9.16 5.54
CA THR A 55 4.40 8.13 6.18
C THR A 55 5.29 7.21 7.01
N THR A 56 4.74 6.66 8.09
CA THR A 56 5.40 5.70 8.98
C THR A 56 4.72 4.34 8.96
N ASP A 57 3.72 4.20 8.11
CA ASP A 57 2.92 3.01 7.87
C ASP A 57 3.02 2.57 6.41
N ILE A 58 2.68 1.33 6.15
CA ILE A 58 2.53 0.80 4.80
C ILE A 58 1.14 0.20 4.63
N ASP A 59 0.42 0.66 3.61
CA ASP A 59 -0.83 0.06 3.20
C ASP A 59 -0.55 -1.01 2.14
N ILE A 60 -1.06 -2.22 2.36
CA ILE A 60 -1.02 -3.30 1.37
C ILE A 60 -2.43 -3.71 0.97
N ALA A 61 -2.60 -4.08 -0.30
CA ALA A 61 -3.83 -4.66 -0.80
C ALA A 61 -3.63 -6.14 -1.11
N ILE A 62 -4.64 -6.96 -0.82
CA ILE A 62 -4.64 -8.39 -1.10
C ILE A 62 -5.97 -8.81 -1.73
N ALA A 63 -5.92 -9.54 -2.85
CA ALA A 63 -7.12 -10.05 -3.52
C ALA A 63 -7.59 -11.32 -2.85
N LEU A 64 -8.79 -11.32 -2.30
CA LEU A 64 -9.36 -12.45 -1.56
C LEU A 64 -10.75 -12.81 -2.05
N ASP A 65 -11.09 -14.10 -1.94
CA ASP A 65 -12.40 -14.60 -2.30
C ASP A 65 -13.43 -14.50 -1.17
N ASN A 66 -12.98 -14.55 0.09
CA ASN A 66 -13.84 -14.56 1.28
C ASN A 66 -13.07 -14.17 2.56
N TRP A 67 -13.79 -14.01 3.67
CA TRP A 67 -13.24 -13.64 4.97
C TRP A 67 -12.44 -14.77 5.65
N ASP A 68 -12.72 -16.04 5.35
CA ASP A 68 -11.92 -17.16 5.88
C ASP A 68 -10.48 -17.09 5.39
N MET A 69 -10.27 -16.63 4.15
CA MET A 69 -8.93 -16.36 3.62
C MET A 69 -8.25 -15.21 4.34
N PHE A 70 -8.99 -14.16 4.71
CA PHE A 70 -8.43 -13.05 5.50
C PHE A 70 -8.00 -13.54 6.90
N ASP A 71 -8.78 -14.39 7.54
CA ASP A 71 -8.41 -14.98 8.83
C ASP A 71 -7.16 -15.85 8.72
N LEU A 72 -7.02 -16.61 7.64
CA LEU A 72 -5.82 -17.40 7.36
C LEU A 72 -4.59 -16.48 7.15
N VAL A 73 -4.73 -15.40 6.39
CA VAL A 73 -3.68 -14.38 6.23
C VAL A 73 -3.29 -13.78 7.59
N SER A 74 -4.30 -13.42 8.39
CA SER A 74 -4.09 -12.85 9.73
C SER A 74 -3.31 -13.80 10.64
N GLN A 75 -3.67 -15.09 10.66
CA GLN A 75 -2.95 -16.12 11.42
C GLN A 75 -1.51 -16.29 10.94
N ARG A 76 -1.31 -16.31 9.61
CA ARG A 76 0.01 -16.50 9.01
C ARG A 76 0.92 -15.29 9.28
N LEU A 77 0.39 -14.06 9.19
CA LEU A 77 1.13 -12.86 9.58
C LEU A 77 1.59 -12.95 11.05
N GLN A 78 0.69 -13.33 11.96
CA GLN A 78 1.04 -13.46 13.38
C GLN A 78 2.12 -14.53 13.62
N SER A 79 2.14 -15.59 12.84
CA SER A 79 3.20 -16.62 12.89
C SER A 79 4.55 -16.12 12.32
N ASN A 80 4.54 -15.04 11.54
CA ASN A 80 5.71 -14.42 10.89
C ASN A 80 6.08 -13.05 11.49
N TYR A 81 5.97 -12.93 12.81
CA TYR A 81 6.41 -11.76 13.60
C TYR A 81 5.56 -10.49 13.43
N PHE A 82 4.30 -10.60 12.98
CA PHE A 82 3.37 -9.49 12.99
C PHE A 82 2.42 -9.60 14.20
N LYS A 83 2.28 -8.53 14.94
CA LYS A 83 1.28 -8.43 16.01
C LYS A 83 0.03 -7.77 15.45
N LYS A 84 -1.13 -8.43 15.57
CA LYS A 84 -2.42 -7.86 15.19
C LYS A 84 -2.84 -6.80 16.19
N ASP A 85 -3.41 -5.69 15.71
CA ASP A 85 -4.06 -4.70 16.55
C ASP A 85 -5.34 -5.27 17.18
N LEU A 86 -5.69 -4.80 18.38
CA LEU A 86 -6.86 -5.29 19.11
C LEU A 86 -8.17 -4.67 18.62
N TRP A 87 -8.12 -3.49 18.02
CA TRP A 87 -9.28 -2.69 17.67
C TRP A 87 -9.45 -2.51 16.16
N ALA A 88 -8.34 -2.25 15.45
CA ALA A 88 -8.33 -2.05 14.02
C ALA A 88 -8.04 -3.39 13.32
N LYS A 89 -9.08 -3.99 12.72
CA LYS A 89 -9.04 -5.35 12.17
C LYS A 89 -8.05 -5.52 11.00
N GLN A 90 -7.80 -4.44 10.26
CA GLN A 90 -6.84 -4.39 9.15
C GLN A 90 -5.39 -4.18 9.61
N LYS A 91 -5.18 -3.75 10.86
CA LYS A 91 -3.89 -3.24 11.31
C LYS A 91 -3.03 -4.31 11.98
N PHE A 92 -1.76 -4.32 11.56
CA PHE A 92 -0.72 -5.17 12.11
C PHE A 92 0.54 -4.34 12.37
N PHE A 93 1.40 -4.84 13.26
CA PHE A 93 2.70 -4.24 13.56
C PHE A 93 3.78 -5.29 13.36
N TYR A 94 4.70 -5.05 12.43
CA TYR A 94 5.85 -5.92 12.25
C TYR A 94 6.85 -5.72 13.38
N LYS A 95 7.10 -6.77 14.13
CA LYS A 95 8.02 -6.76 15.28
C LYS A 95 9.41 -7.26 14.94
N GLY A 96 9.57 -7.96 13.83
CA GLY A 96 10.81 -8.64 13.47
C GLY A 96 11.16 -9.80 14.40
N PRO A 97 12.16 -10.61 14.04
CA PRO A 97 12.56 -11.79 14.82
C PRO A 97 13.01 -11.46 16.26
N ASN A 98 13.54 -10.26 16.46
CA ASN A 98 14.07 -9.79 17.76
C ASN A 98 13.03 -9.01 18.57
N GLY A 99 11.81 -8.82 18.06
CA GLY A 99 10.75 -8.06 18.74
C GLY A 99 11.00 -6.56 18.89
N VAL A 100 12.01 -6.00 18.20
CA VAL A 100 12.46 -4.62 18.38
C VAL A 100 11.79 -3.66 17.40
N ASN A 101 11.40 -4.15 16.21
CA ASN A 101 10.71 -3.34 15.22
C ASN A 101 9.26 -3.05 15.64
N ASP A 102 8.70 -1.96 15.16
CA ASP A 102 7.31 -1.57 15.38
C ASP A 102 6.77 -0.84 14.15
N TYR A 103 6.82 -1.54 13.00
CA TYR A 103 6.38 -0.94 11.73
C TYR A 103 4.91 -1.26 11.48
N GLU A 104 4.11 -0.21 11.31
CA GLU A 104 2.67 -0.32 11.10
C GLU A 104 2.36 -0.78 9.68
N VAL A 105 1.43 -1.75 9.56
CA VAL A 105 0.96 -2.31 8.29
C VAL A 105 -0.55 -2.37 8.30
N ASP A 106 -1.19 -1.70 7.37
CA ASP A 106 -2.62 -1.82 7.12
C ASP A 106 -2.86 -2.79 5.95
N VAL A 107 -3.61 -3.86 6.20
CA VAL A 107 -3.93 -4.91 5.23
C VAL A 107 -5.36 -4.72 4.73
N VAL A 108 -5.51 -4.27 3.49
CA VAL A 108 -6.80 -4.00 2.86
C VAL A 108 -7.18 -5.14 1.93
N PRO A 109 -8.13 -6.01 2.30
CA PRO A 109 -8.64 -7.04 1.40
C PRO A 109 -9.55 -6.42 0.34
N PHE A 110 -9.48 -6.95 -0.89
CA PHE A 110 -10.36 -6.59 -1.99
C PHE A 110 -10.68 -7.83 -2.84
N GLY A 111 -11.45 -7.67 -3.92
CA GLY A 111 -11.80 -8.76 -4.82
C GLY A 111 -13.17 -9.34 -4.51
N LYS A 112 -13.35 -10.66 -4.64
CA LYS A 112 -14.66 -11.30 -4.53
C LYS A 112 -15.32 -11.21 -3.16
N LEU A 113 -14.54 -11.00 -2.07
CA LEU A 113 -15.11 -10.80 -0.75
C LEU A 113 -15.88 -9.46 -0.61
N ALA A 114 -15.59 -8.47 -1.48
CA ALA A 114 -16.29 -7.19 -1.47
C ALA A 114 -17.69 -7.31 -2.07
N ASN A 115 -18.67 -6.66 -1.46
CA ASN A 115 -20.01 -6.54 -2.01
C ASN A 115 -20.17 -5.12 -2.61
N ASN A 116 -20.43 -5.03 -3.92
CA ASN A 116 -20.50 -3.75 -4.62
C ASN A 116 -19.29 -2.84 -4.35
N GLU A 117 -18.08 -3.42 -4.37
CA GLU A 117 -16.82 -2.71 -4.11
C GLU A 117 -16.72 -2.08 -2.71
N VAL A 118 -17.49 -2.58 -1.77
CA VAL A 118 -17.43 -2.22 -0.35
C VAL A 118 -17.14 -3.46 0.47
N ILE A 119 -16.22 -3.35 1.42
CA ILE A 119 -15.97 -4.38 2.43
C ILE A 119 -16.56 -3.93 3.76
N GLY A 120 -17.26 -4.85 4.43
CA GLY A 120 -17.74 -4.67 5.80
C GLY A 120 -17.02 -5.65 6.72
N TRP A 121 -16.36 -5.14 7.75
CA TRP A 121 -15.54 -5.97 8.64
C TRP A 121 -16.40 -6.88 9.56
N PRO A 122 -16.16 -8.21 9.53
CA PRO A 122 -16.89 -9.15 10.40
C PRO A 122 -16.70 -8.85 11.90
N PRO A 123 -17.64 -9.31 12.79
CA PRO A 123 -18.89 -10.00 12.43
C PRO A 123 -20.03 -9.05 12.05
N GLU A 124 -19.98 -7.75 12.45
CA GLU A 124 -21.09 -6.80 12.31
C GLU A 124 -21.13 -6.12 10.92
N GLY A 125 -20.14 -6.36 10.06
CA GLY A 125 -20.00 -5.64 8.78
C GLY A 125 -19.50 -4.20 8.93
N ASN A 126 -18.96 -3.84 10.09
CA ASN A 126 -18.52 -2.48 10.39
C ASN A 126 -17.05 -2.43 10.91
N PRO A 127 -16.32 -1.32 10.65
CA PRO A 127 -16.70 -0.26 9.73
C PRO A 127 -16.77 -0.74 8.28
N GLU A 128 -17.52 -0.05 7.44
CA GLU A 128 -17.45 -0.23 5.99
C GLU A 128 -16.26 0.53 5.41
N MET A 129 -15.69 -0.01 4.32
CA MET A 129 -14.60 0.61 3.59
C MET A 129 -14.81 0.42 2.08
N SER A 130 -14.74 1.51 1.31
CA SER A 130 -14.70 1.44 -0.15
C SER A 130 -13.39 0.80 -0.60
N VAL A 131 -13.49 -0.17 -1.50
CA VAL A 131 -12.37 -0.75 -2.25
C VAL A 131 -12.60 -0.56 -3.76
N ARG A 132 -13.37 0.46 -4.10
CA ARG A 132 -13.64 0.88 -5.48
C ARG A 132 -12.32 1.17 -6.19
N CYS A 133 -12.25 0.85 -7.44
CA CYS A 133 -11.06 0.98 -8.28
C CYS A 133 -9.90 0.00 -7.95
N PHE A 134 -9.93 -0.72 -6.81
CA PHE A 134 -8.79 -1.59 -6.45
C PHE A 134 -8.54 -2.67 -7.50
N THR A 135 -9.57 -3.34 -7.99
CA THR A 135 -9.43 -4.38 -9.02
C THR A 135 -8.80 -3.82 -10.30
N ASP A 136 -9.27 -2.68 -10.77
CA ASP A 136 -8.77 -2.04 -11.99
C ASP A 136 -7.32 -1.56 -11.79
N VAL A 137 -7.05 -0.87 -10.69
CA VAL A 137 -5.71 -0.36 -10.37
C VAL A 137 -4.71 -1.50 -10.22
N MET A 138 -5.09 -2.60 -9.55
CA MET A 138 -4.18 -3.73 -9.37
C MET A 138 -3.97 -4.53 -10.66
N SER A 139 -4.91 -4.49 -11.61
CA SER A 139 -4.74 -5.13 -12.93
C SER A 139 -3.61 -4.50 -13.76
N VAL A 140 -3.26 -3.25 -13.47
CA VAL A 140 -2.19 -2.47 -14.12
C VAL A 140 -1.04 -2.14 -13.15
N ALA A 141 -0.96 -2.86 -12.04
CA ALA A 141 0.09 -2.66 -11.04
C ALA A 141 1.48 -2.88 -11.63
N GLU A 142 2.42 -2.06 -11.20
CA GLU A 142 3.78 -2.07 -11.68
C GLU A 142 4.69 -2.87 -10.75
N LYS A 143 5.69 -3.51 -11.32
CA LYS A 143 6.65 -4.34 -10.59
C LYS A 143 7.78 -3.49 -10.03
N VAL A 144 8.02 -3.62 -8.72
CA VAL A 144 9.16 -3.04 -8.02
C VAL A 144 10.07 -4.15 -7.54
N ARG A 145 11.36 -4.02 -7.80
CA ARG A 145 12.39 -4.93 -7.34
C ARG A 145 13.43 -4.15 -6.53
N ILE A 146 13.74 -4.65 -5.35
CA ILE A 146 14.76 -4.09 -4.48
C ILE A 146 15.94 -5.07 -4.45
N ASP A 147 17.00 -4.74 -5.17
CA ASP A 147 18.13 -5.65 -5.46
C ASP A 147 17.64 -7.06 -5.86
N ASP A 148 18.24 -8.12 -5.32
CA ASP A 148 17.76 -9.50 -5.42
C ASP A 148 17.04 -9.94 -4.12
N ILE A 149 16.60 -8.99 -3.29
CA ILE A 149 16.07 -9.22 -1.95
C ILE A 149 14.57 -9.47 -1.98
N VAL A 150 13.80 -8.58 -2.63
CA VAL A 150 12.34 -8.67 -2.69
C VAL A 150 11.78 -8.05 -3.97
N GLU A 151 10.71 -8.65 -4.47
CA GLU A 151 9.92 -8.14 -5.59
C GLU A 151 8.45 -8.14 -5.19
N PHE A 152 7.74 -7.03 -5.48
CA PHE A 152 6.33 -6.84 -5.19
C PHE A 152 5.67 -5.97 -6.27
N LEU A 153 4.36 -5.87 -6.21
CA LEU A 153 3.57 -5.04 -7.09
C LEU A 153 3.20 -3.72 -6.40
N ILE A 154 3.10 -2.65 -7.16
CA ILE A 154 2.76 -1.32 -6.64
C ILE A 154 1.72 -0.67 -7.53
N ALA A 155 0.74 0.00 -6.92
CA ALA A 155 -0.22 0.79 -7.66
C ALA A 155 0.51 1.90 -8.45
N PRO A 156 0.27 2.04 -9.77
CA PRO A 156 0.86 3.13 -10.54
C PRO A 156 0.36 4.50 -10.03
N LEU A 157 1.09 5.57 -10.30
CA LEU A 157 0.75 6.92 -9.78
C LEU A 157 -0.68 7.36 -10.13
N SER A 158 -1.14 7.05 -11.34
CA SER A 158 -2.52 7.32 -11.76
C SER A 158 -3.55 6.52 -10.95
N GLY A 159 -3.26 5.25 -10.67
CA GLY A 159 -4.09 4.40 -9.82
C GLY A 159 -4.13 4.87 -8.38
N GLN A 160 -2.99 5.29 -7.84
CA GLN A 160 -2.92 5.90 -6.50
C GLN A 160 -3.78 7.17 -6.41
N PHE A 161 -3.76 8.00 -7.46
CA PHE A 161 -4.62 9.19 -7.53
C PHE A 161 -6.10 8.80 -7.49
N LEU A 162 -6.52 7.79 -8.26
CA LEU A 162 -7.91 7.31 -8.28
C LEU A 162 -8.36 6.77 -6.93
N ILE A 163 -7.55 5.94 -6.28
CA ILE A 163 -7.85 5.42 -4.93
C ILE A 163 -7.97 6.57 -3.92
N LYS A 164 -7.08 7.58 -4.00
CA LYS A 164 -7.14 8.75 -3.13
C LYS A 164 -8.38 9.62 -3.39
N LEU A 165 -8.79 9.74 -4.65
CA LEU A 165 -10.00 10.47 -5.02
C LEU A 165 -11.25 9.80 -4.44
N ASP A 166 -11.38 8.48 -4.59
CA ASP A 166 -12.49 7.72 -4.01
C ASP A 166 -12.51 7.85 -2.48
N THR A 167 -11.37 7.67 -1.83
CA THR A 167 -11.26 7.84 -0.37
C THR A 167 -11.58 9.28 0.08
N TRP A 168 -11.20 10.29 -0.71
CA TRP A 168 -11.51 11.69 -0.40
C TRP A 168 -13.01 11.96 -0.49
N ILE A 169 -13.70 11.42 -1.49
CA ILE A 169 -15.17 11.54 -1.61
C ILE A 169 -15.84 11.04 -0.34
N ASP A 170 -15.37 9.94 0.24
CA ASP A 170 -15.98 9.34 1.43
C ASP A 170 -15.66 10.09 2.74
N ARG A 171 -14.48 10.71 2.85
CA ARG A 171 -14.02 11.24 4.15
C ARG A 171 -13.51 12.69 4.15
N HIS A 172 -13.68 13.47 3.06
CA HIS A 172 -13.19 14.85 2.98
C HIS A 172 -13.72 15.78 4.08
N ALA A 173 -14.92 15.52 4.59
CA ALA A 173 -15.48 16.28 5.72
C ALA A 173 -14.72 16.06 7.04
N LYS A 174 -13.92 15.00 7.16
CA LYS A 174 -13.16 14.65 8.37
C LYS A 174 -11.67 14.95 8.24
N THR A 175 -11.12 14.90 7.03
CA THR A 175 -9.67 15.03 6.80
C THR A 175 -9.35 15.47 5.37
N ASN A 176 -8.30 16.27 5.24
CA ASN A 176 -7.77 16.72 3.94
C ASN A 176 -6.55 15.90 3.47
N LYS A 177 -6.21 14.80 4.15
CA LYS A 177 -5.00 14.02 3.83
C LYS A 177 -4.96 13.59 2.38
N ASP A 178 -6.07 13.08 1.87
CA ASP A 178 -6.15 12.56 0.50
C ASP A 178 -6.04 13.68 -0.54
N ALA A 179 -6.60 14.87 -0.26
CA ALA A 179 -6.42 16.04 -1.11
C ALA A 179 -4.95 16.49 -1.20
N TYR A 180 -4.22 16.48 -0.09
CA TYR A 180 -2.78 16.79 -0.10
C TYR A 180 -1.97 15.74 -0.88
N ASP A 181 -2.30 14.47 -0.73
CA ASP A 181 -1.65 13.40 -1.49
C ASP A 181 -1.94 13.52 -2.99
N MET A 182 -3.18 13.80 -3.39
CA MET A 182 -3.56 14.03 -4.79
C MET A 182 -2.86 15.26 -5.37
N PHE A 183 -2.81 16.36 -4.61
CA PHE A 183 -2.10 17.57 -5.04
C PHE A 183 -0.61 17.29 -5.26
N TYR A 184 0.03 16.59 -4.32
CA TYR A 184 1.43 16.22 -4.46
C TYR A 184 1.68 15.34 -5.69
N LEU A 185 0.84 14.32 -5.92
CA LEU A 185 0.92 13.45 -7.09
C LEU A 185 0.78 14.27 -8.39
N ALA A 186 -0.27 15.09 -8.50
CA ALA A 186 -0.53 15.91 -9.68
C ALA A 186 0.59 16.90 -9.96
N ASN A 187 1.07 17.60 -8.94
CA ASN A 187 2.11 18.62 -9.07
C ASN A 187 3.47 18.05 -9.51
N ASN A 188 3.78 16.81 -9.09
CA ASN A 188 5.05 16.18 -9.43
C ASN A 188 4.96 15.24 -10.64
N PHE A 189 3.76 14.86 -11.06
CA PHE A 189 3.58 13.90 -12.15
C PHE A 189 4.20 14.35 -13.46
N TYR A 190 4.00 15.61 -13.84
CA TYR A 190 4.56 16.18 -15.06
C TYR A 190 6.10 16.11 -15.04
N TRP A 191 6.72 16.60 -13.98
CA TRP A 191 8.17 16.68 -13.84
C TRP A 191 8.85 15.32 -13.80
N THR A 192 8.19 14.32 -13.26
CA THR A 192 8.76 12.98 -13.10
C THR A 192 8.46 12.02 -14.24
N ASN A 193 7.39 12.24 -15.03
CA ASN A 193 6.93 11.29 -16.03
C ASN A 193 6.81 11.86 -17.45
N ILE A 194 6.68 13.17 -17.60
CA ILE A 194 6.26 13.76 -18.87
C ILE A 194 7.29 14.76 -19.42
N ILE A 195 8.03 15.47 -18.57
CA ILE A 195 8.90 16.58 -18.98
C ILE A 195 9.90 16.22 -20.12
N ASP A 196 10.47 15.02 -20.06
CA ASP A 196 11.41 14.56 -21.08
C ASP A 196 10.76 14.29 -22.44
N LYS A 197 9.44 13.98 -22.44
CA LYS A 197 8.67 13.69 -23.65
C LYS A 197 7.97 14.93 -24.19
N PHE A 198 7.55 15.81 -23.32
CA PHE A 198 6.79 17.02 -23.62
C PHE A 198 7.34 18.19 -22.76
N PRO A 199 8.49 18.77 -23.12
CA PRO A 199 9.03 19.91 -22.39
C PRO A 199 8.05 21.09 -22.43
N PRO A 200 8.03 21.96 -21.38
CA PRO A 200 7.21 23.16 -21.39
C PRO A 200 7.60 24.05 -22.59
N PRO A 201 6.64 24.81 -23.16
CA PRO A 201 6.99 25.80 -24.18
C PRO A 201 7.97 26.82 -23.62
N GLU A 202 8.90 27.27 -24.46
CA GLU A 202 9.88 28.33 -24.16
C GLU A 202 9.21 29.67 -23.86
#